data_eddb2b2269c2b55484cc0584e4d65a8d
#
_entry.id   eddb2b2269c2b55484cc0584e4d65a8d
#
_cell.length_a   1.000
_cell.length_b   1.000
_cell.length_c   1.000
_cell.angle_alpha   90.00
_cell.angle_beta   90.00
_cell.angle_gamma   90.00
#
_symmetry.space_group_name_H-M   'P 1'
#
loop_
_entity.id
_entity.type
_entity.pdbx_description
1 polymer ?
#
loop_
_entity_poly.entity_id
_entity_poly.type
_entity_poly.pdbx_seq_one_letter_code
_entity_poly.pdbx_strand_id
1 'polypeptide(L)'
;MCTAATYKTKDFYFGRTLDYEFSYGDKITITPRNYTFDFKFMGEVKNHYAIIGMAHIANDYPLYYDAMNEKGVCIAGLNFVGNAVYNNPIEGKENVAQFELIAWILCQCENMNDVRNLLEKINITNTPFSDKLPTAQLHYIIADKNDCITLECTKDGMKIYDNKVGVLTNNPPFDMQMFMLNNYMSLSPKQPDNSFAVNIDLKQYSRGMGALGLPGDLSSASRFARVAFTKLNSKSGDNENDSVSQFFHILGSVDQQRGCCEVAEGKYEITIYTSCCNVDKGIYYYTTYNCHRINAVDMHKVNLDDSKLFAYDVIENEPIFFQN
;
A
#
# COMPACT_ATOMS: atom_id res chain seq x y z
N MET A 1 5.12 10.83 0.61
CA MET A 1 3.68 10.47 0.39
C MET A 1 3.57 9.02 -0.06
N CYS A 2 2.36 8.50 -0.31
CA CYS A 2 2.19 7.08 -0.66
C CYS A 2 0.82 6.86 -1.30
N THR A 3 0.69 5.79 -2.07
CA THR A 3 -0.60 5.35 -2.62
C THR A 3 -0.65 3.84 -2.60
N ALA A 4 -1.71 3.24 -2.04
CA ALA A 4 -1.92 1.80 -2.06
C ALA A 4 -3.22 1.45 -2.77
N ALA A 5 -3.25 0.29 -3.40
CA ALA A 5 -4.42 -0.20 -4.11
C ALA A 5 -4.56 -1.72 -4.01
N THR A 6 -5.80 -2.18 -4.13
CA THR A 6 -6.13 -3.56 -4.44
C THR A 6 -6.53 -3.68 -5.91
N TYR A 7 -6.38 -4.85 -6.51
CA TYR A 7 -6.90 -5.13 -7.85
C TYR A 7 -7.27 -6.61 -7.96
N LYS A 8 -8.41 -6.90 -8.52
CA LYS A 8 -8.89 -8.27 -8.66
C LYS A 8 -9.17 -8.58 -10.12
N THR A 9 -8.52 -9.62 -10.60
CA THR A 9 -8.77 -10.26 -11.90
C THR A 9 -9.12 -11.73 -11.64
N LYS A 10 -8.41 -12.68 -12.23
CA LYS A 10 -8.46 -14.08 -11.83
C LYS A 10 -7.86 -14.27 -10.43
N ASP A 11 -6.69 -13.65 -10.19
CA ASP A 11 -6.03 -13.60 -8.89
C ASP A 11 -6.30 -12.25 -8.21
N PHE A 12 -5.97 -12.15 -6.92
CA PHE A 12 -6.05 -10.91 -6.15
C PHE A 12 -4.67 -10.28 -6.01
N TYR A 13 -4.60 -8.97 -6.29
CA TYR A 13 -3.39 -8.17 -6.25
C TYR A 13 -3.50 -7.05 -5.23
N PHE A 14 -2.40 -6.79 -4.53
CA PHE A 14 -2.27 -5.73 -3.53
C PHE A 14 -0.89 -5.10 -3.64
N GLY A 15 -0.79 -3.79 -3.48
CA GLY A 15 0.52 -3.13 -3.47
C GLY A 15 0.41 -1.62 -3.31
N ARG A 16 1.58 -0.98 -3.37
CA ARG A 16 1.68 0.46 -3.09
C ARG A 16 2.81 1.13 -3.86
N THR A 17 2.77 2.48 -3.93
CA THR A 17 3.97 3.32 -4.13
C THR A 17 4.51 3.76 -2.77
N LEU A 18 5.83 3.71 -2.56
CA LEU A 18 6.51 4.43 -1.48
C LEU A 18 7.09 5.72 -2.06
N ASP A 19 6.51 6.85 -1.70
CA ASP A 19 6.95 8.15 -2.17
C ASP A 19 7.63 8.88 -1.02
N TYR A 20 8.94 9.15 -1.19
CA TYR A 20 9.78 9.79 -0.18
C TYR A 20 11.02 10.41 -0.81
N GLU A 21 11.85 11.14 -0.03
CA GLU A 21 13.05 11.79 -0.53
C GLU A 21 14.25 10.84 -0.66
N PHE A 22 14.23 9.75 0.09
CA PHE A 22 15.32 8.75 0.10
C PHE A 22 14.83 7.39 0.58
N SER A 23 15.56 6.32 0.22
CA SER A 23 15.34 4.97 0.73
C SER A 23 16.04 4.80 2.08
N TYR A 24 15.43 4.05 2.99
CA TYR A 24 16.02 3.65 4.27
C TYR A 24 16.88 2.37 4.15
N GLY A 25 17.17 1.90 2.94
CA GLY A 25 17.82 0.60 2.69
C GLY A 25 16.79 -0.52 2.67
N ASP A 26 15.75 -0.30 1.87
CA ASP A 26 14.61 -1.18 1.76
C ASP A 26 15.01 -2.52 1.13
N LYS A 27 14.47 -3.62 1.65
CA LYS A 27 14.73 -4.98 1.17
C LYS A 27 13.44 -5.76 1.05
N ILE A 28 13.33 -6.60 0.00
CA ILE A 28 12.27 -7.59 -0.03
C ILE A 28 12.63 -8.66 0.99
N THR A 29 11.79 -8.79 2.03
CA THR A 29 12.07 -9.65 3.17
C THR A 29 11.02 -10.74 3.30
N ILE A 30 11.45 -11.99 3.39
CA ILE A 30 10.61 -13.12 3.77
C ILE A 30 10.92 -13.46 5.22
N THR A 31 9.89 -13.44 6.07
CA THR A 31 9.95 -13.94 7.45
C THR A 31 9.32 -15.33 7.47
N PRO A 32 10.13 -16.40 7.66
CA PRO A 32 9.62 -17.77 7.70
C PRO A 32 8.83 -18.06 8.99
N ARG A 33 8.06 -19.15 9.00
CA ARG A 33 7.15 -19.55 10.09
C ARG A 33 7.82 -19.72 11.45
N ASN A 34 9.09 -20.14 11.49
CA ASN A 34 9.82 -20.38 12.75
C ASN A 34 10.79 -19.25 13.13
N TYR A 35 10.75 -18.12 12.41
CA TYR A 35 11.39 -16.89 12.89
C TYR A 35 10.74 -16.45 14.20
N THR A 36 11.53 -16.00 15.17
CA THR A 36 11.00 -15.53 16.45
C THR A 36 10.81 -14.03 16.41
N PHE A 37 9.58 -13.57 16.43
CA PHE A 37 9.28 -12.16 16.75
C PHE A 37 9.29 -11.97 18.26
N ASP A 38 10.00 -10.95 18.74
CA ASP A 38 9.94 -10.47 20.13
C ASP A 38 9.15 -9.15 20.15
N PHE A 39 7.85 -9.24 20.41
CA PHE A 39 6.95 -8.09 20.47
C PHE A 39 7.05 -7.39 21.83
N LYS A 40 7.11 -6.07 21.83
CA LYS A 40 7.34 -5.22 23.02
C LYS A 40 6.45 -5.54 24.22
N PHE A 41 5.20 -5.89 23.97
CA PHE A 41 4.21 -6.14 25.03
C PHE A 41 3.64 -7.55 24.98
N MET A 42 3.75 -8.22 23.86
CA MET A 42 3.12 -9.53 23.64
C MET A 42 4.12 -10.68 23.75
N GLY A 43 5.43 -10.36 23.94
CA GLY A 43 6.49 -11.34 24.10
C GLY A 43 6.84 -12.07 22.79
N GLU A 44 7.53 -13.21 22.94
CA GLU A 44 7.99 -14.01 21.82
C GLU A 44 6.84 -14.76 21.14
N VAL A 45 6.76 -14.60 19.79
CA VAL A 45 5.87 -15.39 18.93
C VAL A 45 6.72 -16.23 18.01
N LYS A 46 6.52 -17.54 18.09
CA LYS A 46 7.11 -18.58 17.25
C LYS A 46 5.97 -19.36 16.57
N ASN A 47 6.25 -19.99 15.42
CA ASN A 47 5.24 -20.76 14.67
C ASN A 47 4.07 -19.86 14.23
N HIS A 48 4.38 -18.83 13.49
CA HIS A 48 3.42 -17.93 12.86
C HIS A 48 3.35 -18.17 11.34
N TYR A 49 2.45 -17.48 10.64
CA TYR A 49 2.40 -17.54 9.19
C TYR A 49 3.63 -16.86 8.58
N ALA A 50 4.14 -17.44 7.48
CA ALA A 50 5.21 -16.83 6.71
C ALA A 50 4.73 -15.52 6.08
N ILE A 51 5.62 -14.51 6.08
CA ILE A 51 5.34 -13.15 5.61
C ILE A 51 6.33 -12.80 4.51
N ILE A 52 5.89 -12.11 3.45
CA ILE A 52 6.74 -11.47 2.46
C ILE A 52 6.33 -10.02 2.28
N GLY A 53 7.29 -9.11 2.18
CA GLY A 53 7.03 -7.70 1.97
C GLY A 53 8.28 -6.85 1.83
N MET A 54 8.09 -5.56 1.63
CA MET A 54 9.19 -4.59 1.68
C MET A 54 9.39 -4.13 3.12
N ALA A 55 10.63 -4.20 3.59
CA ALA A 55 10.97 -3.87 4.97
C ALA A 55 12.33 -3.16 5.08
N HIS A 56 12.46 -2.31 6.10
CA HIS A 56 13.75 -1.93 6.64
C HIS A 56 14.13 -2.91 7.75
N ILE A 57 15.30 -3.54 7.66
CA ILE A 57 15.76 -4.48 8.68
C ILE A 57 16.65 -3.73 9.67
N ALA A 58 16.19 -3.64 10.91
CA ALA A 58 16.93 -3.01 12.00
C ALA A 58 17.07 -4.00 13.18
N ASN A 59 18.30 -4.27 13.63
CA ASN A 59 18.58 -5.23 14.71
C ASN A 59 17.92 -6.61 14.46
N ASP A 60 18.06 -7.13 13.26
CA ASP A 60 17.43 -8.37 12.79
C ASP A 60 15.89 -8.38 12.81
N TYR A 61 15.23 -7.24 13.09
CA TYR A 61 13.78 -7.10 13.07
C TYR A 61 13.31 -6.47 11.75
N PRO A 62 12.35 -7.09 11.02
CA PRO A 62 11.82 -6.55 9.78
C PRO A 62 10.72 -5.52 10.06
N LEU A 63 11.01 -4.24 9.85
CA LEU A 63 10.06 -3.14 9.89
C LEU A 63 9.37 -3.03 8.54
N TYR A 64 8.25 -3.69 8.38
CA TYR A 64 7.50 -3.74 7.12
C TYR A 64 6.80 -2.42 6.79
N TYR A 65 6.88 -2.00 5.53
CA TYR A 65 6.07 -0.91 4.96
C TYR A 65 4.78 -1.42 4.34
N ASP A 66 4.89 -2.53 3.60
CA ASP A 66 3.79 -3.30 3.04
C ASP A 66 4.20 -4.78 2.99
N ALA A 67 3.25 -5.66 3.23
CA ALA A 67 3.50 -7.10 3.23
C ALA A 67 2.21 -7.89 3.04
N MET A 68 2.37 -9.16 2.73
CA MET A 68 1.32 -10.18 2.78
C MET A 68 1.82 -11.41 3.53
N ASN A 69 0.89 -12.18 4.10
CA ASN A 69 1.20 -13.50 4.62
C ASN A 69 0.80 -14.62 3.64
N GLU A 70 1.26 -15.81 3.92
CA GLU A 70 0.97 -17.02 3.12
C GLU A 70 -0.51 -17.43 3.08
N LYS A 71 -1.36 -16.83 3.93
CA LYS A 71 -2.81 -17.06 3.97
C LYS A 71 -3.59 -16.08 3.10
N GLY A 72 -2.95 -15.01 2.65
CA GLY A 72 -3.53 -14.04 1.74
C GLY A 72 -4.06 -12.78 2.40
N VAL A 73 -3.69 -12.49 3.64
CA VAL A 73 -3.91 -11.18 4.26
C VAL A 73 -2.78 -10.25 3.86
N CYS A 74 -3.13 -9.02 3.44
CA CYS A 74 -2.20 -7.98 3.03
C CYS A 74 -2.41 -6.72 3.85
N ILE A 75 -1.33 -5.97 4.09
CA ILE A 75 -1.38 -4.70 4.80
C ILE A 75 -0.29 -3.75 4.30
N ALA A 76 -0.61 -2.47 4.22
CA ALA A 76 0.36 -1.40 3.98
C ALA A 76 0.10 -0.23 4.93
N GLY A 77 1.18 0.34 5.47
CA GLY A 77 1.16 1.56 6.26
C GLY A 77 1.53 2.77 5.40
N LEU A 78 0.72 3.83 5.42
CA LEU A 78 0.92 5.05 4.65
C LEU A 78 0.98 6.26 5.59
N ASN A 79 1.76 7.27 5.25
CA ASN A 79 1.89 8.49 6.05
C ASN A 79 0.54 9.18 6.28
N PHE A 80 0.27 9.48 7.57
CA PHE A 80 -0.94 10.15 8.04
C PHE A 80 -0.59 11.26 9.03
N VAL A 81 0.41 12.04 8.66
CA VAL A 81 1.06 13.05 9.49
C VAL A 81 0.06 14.12 9.96
N GLY A 82 0.09 14.42 11.26
CA GLY A 82 -0.80 15.39 11.89
C GLY A 82 -2.19 14.87 12.25
N ASN A 83 -2.56 13.67 11.80
CA ASN A 83 -3.85 13.02 12.11
C ASN A 83 -3.68 11.76 12.97
N ALA A 84 -2.59 11.00 12.78
CA ALA A 84 -2.38 9.78 13.54
C ALA A 84 -2.08 10.08 15.02
N VAL A 85 -2.84 9.45 15.90
CA VAL A 85 -2.68 9.52 17.36
C VAL A 85 -2.75 8.10 17.93
N TYR A 86 -1.70 7.70 18.64
CA TYR A 86 -1.64 6.40 19.30
C TYR A 86 -1.67 6.58 20.82
N ASN A 87 -2.21 5.60 21.52
CA ASN A 87 -2.36 5.64 22.96
C ASN A 87 -1.06 5.23 23.69
N ASN A 88 -0.99 5.53 24.99
CA ASN A 88 -0.10 4.80 25.88
C ASN A 88 -0.61 3.37 26.08
N PRO A 89 0.24 2.43 26.54
CA PRO A 89 -0.22 1.09 26.92
C PRO A 89 -1.40 1.15 27.89
N ILE A 90 -2.42 0.32 27.65
CA ILE A 90 -3.64 0.23 28.45
C ILE A 90 -3.64 -1.12 29.17
N GLU A 91 -3.80 -1.13 30.49
CA GLU A 91 -3.90 -2.34 31.28
C GLU A 91 -5.14 -3.16 30.87
N GLY A 92 -4.96 -4.48 30.69
CA GLY A 92 -6.02 -5.40 30.26
C GLY A 92 -6.34 -5.40 28.76
N LYS A 93 -5.57 -4.64 27.95
CA LYS A 93 -5.64 -4.69 26.48
C LYS A 93 -4.41 -5.39 25.90
N GLU A 94 -4.56 -5.97 24.73
CA GLU A 94 -3.43 -6.42 23.91
C GLU A 94 -2.74 -5.19 23.33
N ASN A 95 -1.63 -4.76 23.96
CA ASN A 95 -0.87 -3.60 23.51
C ASN A 95 0.09 -4.00 22.39
N VAL A 96 0.02 -3.31 21.27
CA VAL A 96 0.87 -3.54 20.08
C VAL A 96 1.55 -2.22 19.74
N ALA A 97 2.88 -2.21 19.69
CA ALA A 97 3.59 -1.01 19.27
C ALA A 97 3.28 -0.73 17.78
N GLN A 98 3.19 0.55 17.41
CA GLN A 98 2.77 0.95 16.07
C GLN A 98 3.62 0.27 14.98
N PHE A 99 4.94 0.17 15.17
CA PHE A 99 5.86 -0.45 14.21
C PHE A 99 5.70 -1.98 14.08
N GLU A 100 5.05 -2.62 15.05
CA GLU A 100 4.79 -4.07 15.10
C GLU A 100 3.48 -4.46 14.42
N LEU A 101 2.58 -3.50 14.18
CA LEU A 101 1.20 -3.77 13.78
C LEU A 101 1.11 -4.66 12.52
N ILE A 102 1.93 -4.39 11.51
CA ILE A 102 1.95 -5.18 10.27
C ILE A 102 2.32 -6.63 10.58
N ALA A 103 3.44 -6.84 11.27
CA ALA A 103 3.89 -8.18 11.64
C ALA A 103 2.88 -8.87 12.56
N TRP A 104 2.33 -8.15 13.57
CA TRP A 104 1.36 -8.70 14.52
C TRP A 104 0.11 -9.25 13.85
N ILE A 105 -0.46 -8.50 12.89
CA ILE A 105 -1.63 -8.95 12.12
C ILE A 105 -1.26 -10.15 11.23
N LEU A 106 -0.18 -10.04 10.46
CA LEU A 106 0.19 -11.04 9.47
C LEU A 106 0.66 -12.36 10.08
N CYS A 107 1.19 -12.34 11.30
CA CYS A 107 1.59 -13.55 12.01
C CYS A 107 0.42 -14.49 12.32
N GLN A 108 -0.81 -13.99 12.48
CA GLN A 108 -1.87 -14.76 13.12
C GLN A 108 -3.23 -14.73 12.39
N CYS A 109 -3.45 -13.80 11.48
CA CYS A 109 -4.72 -13.68 10.77
C CYS A 109 -4.72 -14.47 9.45
N GLU A 110 -5.72 -15.35 9.24
CA GLU A 110 -5.88 -16.09 7.99
C GLU A 110 -6.74 -15.34 6.96
N ASN A 111 -7.58 -14.41 7.43
CA ASN A 111 -8.57 -13.71 6.61
C ASN A 111 -8.99 -12.41 7.30
N MET A 112 -9.80 -11.60 6.60
CA MET A 112 -10.26 -10.32 7.12
C MET A 112 -11.21 -10.42 8.33
N ASN A 113 -11.90 -11.54 8.55
CA ASN A 113 -12.69 -11.72 9.77
C ASN A 113 -11.78 -11.82 11.01
N ASP A 114 -10.64 -12.54 10.89
CA ASP A 114 -9.65 -12.61 11.96
C ASP A 114 -9.04 -11.24 12.23
N VAL A 115 -8.74 -10.47 11.18
CA VAL A 115 -8.24 -9.09 11.30
C VAL A 115 -9.22 -8.21 12.07
N ARG A 116 -10.51 -8.22 11.70
CA ARG A 116 -11.53 -7.41 12.38
C ARG A 116 -11.66 -7.81 13.86
N ASN A 117 -11.70 -9.10 14.17
CA ASN A 117 -11.77 -9.62 15.53
C ASN A 117 -10.52 -9.23 16.35
N LEU A 118 -9.34 -9.21 15.72
CA LEU A 118 -8.10 -8.82 16.36
C LEU A 118 -8.10 -7.32 16.68
N LEU A 119 -8.52 -6.49 15.72
CA LEU A 119 -8.56 -5.03 15.89
C LEU A 119 -9.49 -4.57 17.03
N GLU A 120 -10.53 -5.34 17.39
CA GLU A 120 -11.40 -5.03 18.53
C GLU A 120 -10.69 -5.18 19.89
N LYS A 121 -9.64 -6.02 19.96
CA LYS A 121 -8.95 -6.38 21.20
C LYS A 121 -7.70 -5.56 21.44
N ILE A 122 -7.01 -5.13 20.37
CA ILE A 122 -5.72 -4.47 20.47
C ILE A 122 -5.83 -2.99 20.85
N ASN A 123 -4.75 -2.50 21.43
CA ASN A 123 -4.46 -1.08 21.61
C ASN A 123 -3.14 -0.78 20.92
N ILE A 124 -3.17 0.06 19.88
CA ILE A 124 -1.96 0.47 19.17
C ILE A 124 -1.28 1.57 19.97
N THR A 125 -0.02 1.33 20.34
CA THR A 125 0.69 2.20 21.29
C THR A 125 1.69 3.13 20.60
N ASN A 126 1.90 4.29 21.21
CA ASN A 126 2.93 5.27 20.84
C ASN A 126 4.32 4.85 21.37
N THR A 127 4.70 3.60 21.12
CA THR A 127 5.98 3.05 21.56
C THR A 127 6.93 3.02 20.38
N PRO A 128 8.07 3.75 20.43
CA PRO A 128 9.03 3.76 19.32
C PRO A 128 9.81 2.45 19.25
N PHE A 129 10.33 2.14 18.07
CA PHE A 129 11.29 1.03 17.91
C PHE A 129 12.59 1.34 18.67
N SER A 130 13.10 2.54 18.50
CA SER A 130 14.31 3.07 19.16
C SER A 130 14.30 4.60 19.15
N ASP A 131 15.25 5.23 19.82
CA ASP A 131 15.42 6.69 19.80
C ASP A 131 15.68 7.25 18.39
N LYS A 132 16.29 6.44 17.52
CA LYS A 132 16.57 6.82 16.12
C LYS A 132 15.41 6.52 15.17
N LEU A 133 14.51 5.63 15.55
CA LEU A 133 13.32 5.24 14.79
C LEU A 133 12.07 5.48 15.67
N PRO A 134 11.60 6.74 15.72
CA PRO A 134 10.42 7.12 16.49
C PRO A 134 9.16 6.52 15.89
N THR A 135 8.06 6.58 16.63
CA THR A 135 6.74 6.13 16.16
C THR A 135 6.33 6.90 14.91
N ALA A 136 6.06 6.18 13.84
CA ALA A 136 5.60 6.75 12.59
C ALA A 136 4.10 7.06 12.62
N GLN A 137 3.71 8.23 12.09
CA GLN A 137 2.31 8.62 11.97
C GLN A 137 1.72 7.99 10.71
N LEU A 138 1.08 6.84 10.86
CA LEU A 138 0.54 6.04 9.75
C LEU A 138 -0.96 5.80 9.91
N HIS A 139 -1.62 5.54 8.79
CA HIS A 139 -2.86 4.80 8.67
C HIS A 139 -2.65 3.59 7.75
N TYR A 140 -3.59 2.67 7.73
CA TYR A 140 -3.35 1.38 7.09
C TYR A 140 -4.49 1.00 6.16
N ILE A 141 -4.14 0.37 5.04
CA ILE A 141 -5.06 -0.42 4.23
C ILE A 141 -4.76 -1.89 4.48
N ILE A 142 -5.80 -2.66 4.79
CA ILE A 142 -5.71 -4.09 5.09
C ILE A 142 -6.73 -4.80 4.23
N ALA A 143 -6.34 -5.87 3.55
CA ALA A 143 -7.21 -6.57 2.62
C ALA A 143 -6.88 -8.05 2.51
N ASP A 144 -7.87 -8.81 2.09
CA ASP A 144 -7.75 -10.10 1.44
C ASP A 144 -8.54 -10.10 0.12
N LYS A 145 -8.65 -11.23 -0.55
CA LYS A 145 -9.40 -11.35 -1.82
C LYS A 145 -10.91 -11.05 -1.72
N ASN A 146 -11.47 -10.96 -0.51
CA ASN A 146 -12.90 -10.81 -0.26
C ASN A 146 -13.28 -9.47 0.36
N ASP A 147 -12.38 -8.85 1.15
CA ASP A 147 -12.68 -7.65 1.93
C ASP A 147 -11.47 -6.70 1.96
N CYS A 148 -11.75 -5.42 2.16
CA CYS A 148 -10.74 -4.38 2.31
C CYS A 148 -11.21 -3.33 3.31
N ILE A 149 -10.35 -2.97 4.25
CA ILE A 149 -10.59 -1.92 5.25
C ILE A 149 -9.52 -0.86 5.23
N THR A 150 -9.85 0.32 5.73
CA THR A 150 -8.91 1.35 6.15
C THR A 150 -8.96 1.49 7.66
N LEU A 151 -7.80 1.43 8.30
CA LEU A 151 -7.61 1.60 9.74
C LEU A 151 -6.94 2.94 10.01
N GLU A 152 -7.59 3.79 10.79
CA GLU A 152 -7.08 5.09 11.22
C GLU A 152 -7.17 5.24 12.74
N CYS A 153 -6.04 5.56 13.38
CA CYS A 153 -6.00 5.96 14.78
C CYS A 153 -5.89 7.48 14.84
N THR A 154 -6.92 8.15 15.34
CA THR A 154 -7.00 9.61 15.43
C THR A 154 -7.23 10.04 16.88
N LYS A 155 -7.27 11.36 17.13
CA LYS A 155 -7.64 11.89 18.45
C LYS A 155 -9.02 11.43 18.95
N ASP A 156 -9.90 11.02 18.01
CA ASP A 156 -11.24 10.51 18.32
C ASP A 156 -11.27 8.99 18.50
N GLY A 157 -10.11 8.35 18.56
CA GLY A 157 -9.94 6.90 18.70
C GLY A 157 -9.61 6.16 17.40
N MET A 158 -9.62 4.85 17.50
CA MET A 158 -9.38 3.95 16.38
C MET A 158 -10.67 3.80 15.56
N LYS A 159 -10.57 4.00 14.25
CA LYS A 159 -11.68 3.90 13.28
C LYS A 159 -11.33 2.85 12.23
N ILE A 160 -12.30 2.01 11.93
CA ILE A 160 -12.22 0.99 10.89
C ILE A 160 -13.29 1.32 9.85
N TYR A 161 -12.87 1.58 8.61
CA TYR A 161 -13.77 1.88 7.50
C TYR A 161 -13.78 0.73 6.51
N ASP A 162 -14.96 0.34 6.03
CA ASP A 162 -15.07 -0.54 4.86
C ASP A 162 -14.57 0.21 3.62
N ASN A 163 -13.49 -0.27 3.02
CA ASN A 163 -12.86 0.38 1.88
C ASN A 163 -13.27 -0.30 0.56
N LYS A 164 -14.49 -0.06 0.11
CA LYS A 164 -15.02 -0.64 -1.13
C LYS A 164 -14.29 -0.16 -2.40
N VAL A 165 -13.61 0.98 -2.34
CA VAL A 165 -12.79 1.49 -3.43
C VAL A 165 -11.48 0.71 -3.52
N GLY A 166 -10.97 0.22 -2.38
CA GLY A 166 -9.70 -0.50 -2.28
C GLY A 166 -8.51 0.36 -2.69
N VAL A 167 -8.52 1.64 -2.27
CA VAL A 167 -7.44 2.63 -2.47
C VAL A 167 -7.23 3.36 -1.16
N LEU A 168 -5.99 3.69 -0.84
CA LEU A 168 -5.62 4.59 0.25
C LEU A 168 -4.44 5.45 -0.20
N THR A 169 -4.46 6.73 0.18
CA THR A 169 -3.35 7.66 -0.03
C THR A 169 -2.85 8.20 1.32
N ASN A 170 -2.88 9.49 1.53
CA ASN A 170 -2.44 10.13 2.78
C ASN A 170 -3.57 10.99 3.35
N ASN A 171 -3.25 12.18 3.90
CA ASN A 171 -4.27 13.16 4.34
C ASN A 171 -5.16 13.63 3.17
N PRO A 172 -6.42 13.99 3.41
CA PRO A 172 -7.15 13.98 4.69
C PRO A 172 -7.60 12.55 5.10
N PRO A 173 -8.30 12.38 6.25
CA PRO A 173 -8.91 11.12 6.66
C PRO A 173 -9.75 10.46 5.58
N PHE A 174 -9.84 9.12 5.63
CA PHE A 174 -10.43 8.31 4.58
C PHE A 174 -11.90 8.66 4.28
N ASP A 175 -12.70 8.94 5.30
CA ASP A 175 -14.11 9.35 5.14
C ASP A 175 -14.23 10.66 4.34
N MET A 176 -13.30 11.60 4.56
CA MET A 176 -13.23 12.83 3.79
C MET A 176 -12.82 12.57 2.33
N GLN A 177 -11.85 11.68 2.09
CA GLN A 177 -11.47 11.30 0.73
C GLN A 177 -12.63 10.65 -0.02
N MET A 178 -13.36 9.76 0.66
CA MET A 178 -14.59 9.14 0.10
C MET A 178 -15.66 10.19 -0.20
N PHE A 179 -15.86 11.18 0.69
CA PHE A 179 -16.77 12.28 0.42
C PHE A 179 -16.36 13.10 -0.81
N MET A 180 -15.07 13.38 -0.96
CA MET A 180 -14.54 14.14 -2.10
C MET A 180 -14.73 13.45 -3.44
N LEU A 181 -14.83 12.10 -3.49
CA LEU A 181 -15.14 11.37 -4.73
C LEU A 181 -16.47 11.79 -5.38
N ASN A 182 -17.42 12.35 -4.61
CA ASN A 182 -18.66 12.87 -5.16
C ASN A 182 -18.42 13.96 -6.23
N ASN A 183 -17.32 14.69 -6.16
CA ASN A 183 -16.96 15.70 -7.15
C ASN A 183 -16.64 15.09 -8.52
N TYR A 184 -16.36 13.80 -8.58
CA TYR A 184 -15.91 13.08 -9.77
C TYR A 184 -16.94 12.08 -10.29
N MET A 185 -18.17 12.10 -9.76
CA MET A 185 -19.23 11.13 -10.12
C MET A 185 -19.65 11.19 -11.59
N SER A 186 -19.35 12.28 -12.30
CA SER A 186 -19.62 12.43 -13.73
C SER A 186 -18.54 11.86 -14.65
N LEU A 187 -17.38 11.48 -14.09
CA LEU A 187 -16.28 10.93 -14.88
C LEU A 187 -16.64 9.55 -15.44
N SER A 188 -16.21 9.31 -16.68
CA SER A 188 -16.50 8.08 -17.41
C SER A 188 -15.35 7.72 -18.35
N PRO A 189 -15.08 6.41 -18.61
CA PRO A 189 -14.18 6.01 -19.69
C PRO A 189 -14.81 6.23 -21.09
N LYS A 190 -16.12 6.50 -21.16
CA LYS A 190 -16.85 6.75 -22.40
C LYS A 190 -16.74 8.20 -22.80
N GLN A 191 -16.83 8.47 -24.10
CA GLN A 191 -16.94 9.84 -24.61
C GLN A 191 -18.25 10.49 -24.14
N PRO A 192 -18.21 11.79 -23.74
CA PRO A 192 -19.39 12.49 -23.26
C PRO A 192 -20.29 12.90 -24.41
N ASP A 193 -21.60 12.88 -24.18
CA ASP A 193 -22.58 13.59 -25.02
C ASP A 193 -22.65 15.05 -24.57
N ASN A 194 -23.16 15.94 -25.48
CA ASN A 194 -23.39 17.33 -25.12
C ASN A 194 -24.59 17.44 -24.14
N SER A 195 -24.26 17.49 -22.85
CA SER A 195 -25.26 17.77 -21.78
C SER A 195 -25.18 19.19 -21.25
N PHE A 196 -24.31 20.05 -21.81
CA PHE A 196 -24.12 21.42 -21.34
C PHE A 196 -25.30 22.32 -21.68
N ALA A 197 -25.73 22.33 -22.94
CA ALA A 197 -26.93 23.05 -23.39
C ALA A 197 -27.39 22.51 -24.75
N VAL A 198 -28.73 22.39 -24.90
CA VAL A 198 -29.31 21.86 -26.14
C VAL A 198 -29.19 22.81 -27.36
N ASN A 199 -29.02 24.09 -27.12
CA ASN A 199 -28.95 25.14 -28.15
C ASN A 199 -27.52 25.51 -28.57
N ILE A 200 -26.50 24.80 -28.06
CA ILE A 200 -25.09 24.99 -28.38
C ILE A 200 -24.55 23.68 -28.94
N ASP A 201 -24.08 23.70 -30.20
CA ASP A 201 -23.49 22.51 -30.83
C ASP A 201 -22.02 22.31 -30.36
N LEU A 202 -21.87 21.63 -29.23
CA LEU A 202 -20.55 21.23 -28.70
C LEU A 202 -20.22 19.82 -29.18
N LYS A 203 -18.99 19.66 -29.69
CA LYS A 203 -18.50 18.37 -30.24
C LYS A 203 -17.25 17.89 -29.52
N GLN A 204 -17.12 16.60 -29.48
CA GLN A 204 -15.91 15.95 -29.00
C GLN A 204 -14.76 16.28 -29.98
N TYR A 205 -13.62 16.77 -29.43
CA TYR A 205 -12.43 17.11 -30.24
C TYR A 205 -11.30 16.09 -30.08
N SER A 206 -11.37 15.19 -29.06
CA SER A 206 -10.38 14.13 -28.83
C SER A 206 -11.01 12.93 -28.10
N ARG A 207 -10.29 11.80 -28.08
CA ARG A 207 -10.66 10.65 -27.23
C ARG A 207 -10.31 10.94 -25.76
N GLY A 208 -10.96 10.25 -24.82
CA GLY A 208 -10.70 10.36 -23.39
C GLY A 208 -11.41 11.54 -22.70
N MET A 209 -12.26 12.28 -23.41
CA MET A 209 -12.95 13.46 -22.86
C MET A 209 -13.94 13.13 -21.73
N GLY A 210 -14.37 11.86 -21.59
CA GLY A 210 -15.21 11.45 -20.45
C GLY A 210 -14.52 11.56 -19.09
N ALA A 211 -13.18 11.65 -19.08
CA ALA A 211 -12.38 11.86 -17.86
C ALA A 211 -11.93 13.33 -17.68
N LEU A 212 -12.54 14.29 -18.38
CA LEU A 212 -12.25 15.71 -18.18
C LEU A 212 -12.57 16.13 -16.73
N GLY A 213 -11.57 16.71 -16.05
CA GLY A 213 -11.65 17.06 -14.64
C GLY A 213 -11.05 16.02 -13.70
N LEU A 214 -10.59 14.85 -14.22
CA LEU A 214 -9.77 13.95 -13.42
C LEU A 214 -8.49 14.69 -12.99
N PRO A 215 -8.19 14.80 -11.66
CA PRO A 215 -7.10 15.65 -11.20
C PRO A 215 -5.74 15.10 -11.62
N GLY A 216 -4.82 16.01 -12.00
CA GLY A 216 -3.49 15.67 -12.50
C GLY A 216 -2.35 15.96 -11.55
N ASP A 217 -2.60 16.69 -10.46
CA ASP A 217 -1.57 17.03 -9.47
C ASP A 217 -1.23 15.86 -8.54
N LEU A 218 -0.15 16.01 -7.78
CA LEU A 218 0.40 14.95 -6.91
C LEU A 218 -0.13 14.99 -5.48
N SER A 219 -1.10 15.86 -5.15
CA SER A 219 -1.70 15.89 -3.82
C SER A 219 -2.40 14.57 -3.49
N SER A 220 -2.51 14.27 -2.20
CA SER A 220 -3.09 13.00 -1.74
C SER A 220 -4.52 12.79 -2.23
N ALA A 221 -5.39 13.81 -2.15
CA ALA A 221 -6.78 13.69 -2.60
C ALA A 221 -6.88 13.51 -4.13
N SER A 222 -6.02 14.17 -4.90
CA SER A 222 -5.95 14.02 -6.36
C SER A 222 -5.47 12.63 -6.76
N ARG A 223 -4.44 12.09 -6.09
CA ARG A 223 -3.96 10.72 -6.31
C ARG A 223 -5.03 9.69 -5.94
N PHE A 224 -5.76 9.92 -4.84
CA PHE A 224 -6.87 9.05 -4.45
C PHE A 224 -7.93 8.97 -5.54
N ALA A 225 -8.43 10.11 -6.01
CA ALA A 225 -9.44 10.16 -7.08
C ALA A 225 -8.93 9.53 -8.38
N ARG A 226 -7.67 9.81 -8.75
CA ARG A 226 -7.05 9.28 -9.97
C ARG A 226 -6.88 7.77 -9.94
N VAL A 227 -6.33 7.22 -8.86
CA VAL A 227 -6.15 5.77 -8.73
C VAL A 227 -7.50 5.07 -8.59
N ALA A 228 -8.46 5.64 -7.86
CA ALA A 228 -9.80 5.10 -7.78
C ALA A 228 -10.46 5.00 -9.17
N PHE A 229 -10.43 6.09 -9.96
CA PHE A 229 -10.97 6.08 -11.32
C PHE A 229 -10.24 5.08 -12.22
N THR A 230 -8.90 5.12 -12.23
CA THR A 230 -8.08 4.24 -13.08
C THR A 230 -8.33 2.78 -12.73
N LYS A 231 -8.25 2.41 -11.45
CA LYS A 231 -8.46 1.03 -10.97
C LYS A 231 -9.84 0.49 -11.32
N LEU A 232 -10.88 1.27 -11.03
CA LEU A 232 -12.28 0.82 -11.21
C LEU A 232 -12.70 0.71 -12.67
N ASN A 233 -11.99 1.38 -13.58
CA ASN A 233 -12.26 1.33 -15.02
C ASN A 233 -11.23 0.53 -15.81
N SER A 234 -10.11 0.13 -15.20
CA SER A 234 -9.08 -0.68 -15.83
C SER A 234 -9.58 -2.09 -16.16
N LYS A 235 -9.05 -2.62 -17.25
CA LYS A 235 -9.26 -4.01 -17.65
C LYS A 235 -7.91 -4.65 -17.87
N SER A 236 -7.75 -5.86 -17.37
CA SER A 236 -6.58 -6.71 -17.60
C SER A 236 -6.90 -7.78 -18.64
N GLY A 237 -5.85 -8.38 -19.22
CA GLY A 237 -5.96 -9.70 -19.85
C GLY A 237 -6.15 -10.81 -18.79
N ASP A 238 -6.25 -12.05 -19.28
CA ASP A 238 -6.66 -13.20 -18.47
C ASP A 238 -5.49 -13.91 -17.74
N ASN A 239 -4.24 -13.53 -18.03
CA ASN A 239 -3.06 -14.13 -17.43
C ASN A 239 -2.41 -13.22 -16.36
N GLU A 240 -1.50 -13.82 -15.58
CA GLU A 240 -0.82 -13.11 -14.49
C GLU A 240 0.04 -11.94 -15.00
N ASN A 241 0.79 -12.13 -16.08
CA ASN A 241 1.64 -11.06 -16.61
C ASN A 241 0.83 -9.82 -17.01
N ASP A 242 -0.32 -10.02 -17.66
CA ASP A 242 -1.22 -8.93 -18.00
C ASP A 242 -1.78 -8.24 -16.75
N SER A 243 -2.16 -9.01 -15.73
CA SER A 243 -2.70 -8.48 -14.48
C SER A 243 -1.66 -7.71 -13.69
N VAL A 244 -0.45 -8.23 -13.57
CA VAL A 244 0.69 -7.55 -12.93
C VAL A 244 1.05 -6.27 -13.69
N SER A 245 1.18 -6.34 -15.01
CA SER A 245 1.44 -5.17 -15.85
C SER A 245 0.36 -4.11 -15.66
N GLN A 246 -0.93 -4.51 -15.68
CA GLN A 246 -2.05 -3.58 -15.47
C GLN A 246 -2.01 -2.95 -14.08
N PHE A 247 -1.61 -3.70 -13.04
CA PHE A 247 -1.48 -3.16 -11.70
C PHE A 247 -0.41 -2.05 -11.64
N PHE A 248 0.74 -2.27 -12.26
CA PHE A 248 1.78 -1.23 -12.36
C PHE A 248 1.31 -0.01 -13.17
N HIS A 249 0.49 -0.18 -14.21
CA HIS A 249 -0.14 0.96 -14.91
C HIS A 249 -1.13 1.72 -14.03
N ILE A 250 -1.87 1.04 -13.15
CA ILE A 250 -2.79 1.72 -12.21
C ILE A 250 -1.98 2.61 -11.26
N LEU A 251 -0.97 2.07 -10.58
CA LEU A 251 -0.14 2.85 -9.64
C LEU A 251 0.79 3.82 -10.35
N GLY A 252 1.31 3.50 -11.52
CA GLY A 252 2.13 4.40 -12.34
C GLY A 252 1.39 5.69 -12.76
N SER A 253 0.05 5.69 -12.70
CA SER A 253 -0.73 6.92 -12.93
C SER A 253 -0.47 8.01 -11.88
N VAL A 254 0.17 7.68 -10.76
CA VAL A 254 0.47 8.60 -9.65
C VAL A 254 1.94 8.57 -9.22
N ASP A 255 2.82 8.04 -10.06
CA ASP A 255 4.25 8.09 -9.84
C ASP A 255 4.73 9.52 -9.63
N GLN A 256 5.64 9.70 -8.69
CA GLN A 256 6.21 11.00 -8.35
C GLN A 256 7.57 11.18 -9.04
N GLN A 257 7.62 12.14 -9.95
CA GLN A 257 8.81 12.46 -10.73
C GLN A 257 9.69 13.44 -9.96
N ARG A 258 11.00 13.23 -9.97
CA ARG A 258 11.97 14.14 -9.34
C ARG A 258 11.82 15.57 -9.87
N GLY A 259 11.69 16.52 -8.96
CA GLY A 259 11.49 17.93 -9.28
C GLY A 259 10.04 18.38 -9.28
N CYS A 260 9.04 17.47 -9.28
CA CYS A 260 7.63 17.84 -9.32
C CYS A 260 6.98 17.98 -7.93
N CYS A 261 7.63 17.49 -6.87
CA CYS A 261 7.19 17.64 -5.48
C CYS A 261 8.38 17.99 -4.60
N GLU A 262 8.59 19.28 -4.35
CA GLU A 262 9.65 19.78 -3.47
C GLU A 262 9.14 19.81 -2.03
N VAL A 263 9.85 19.15 -1.11
CA VAL A 263 9.50 19.05 0.32
C VAL A 263 10.36 19.97 1.19
N ALA A 264 11.56 20.32 0.71
CA ALA A 264 12.47 21.33 1.25
C ALA A 264 13.40 21.75 0.12
N GLU A 265 14.13 22.85 0.30
CA GLU A 265 15.06 23.38 -0.71
C GLU A 265 16.00 22.27 -1.24
N GLY A 266 15.88 21.96 -2.53
CA GLY A 266 16.65 20.95 -3.24
C GLY A 266 16.33 19.50 -2.86
N LYS A 267 15.26 19.24 -2.08
CA LYS A 267 14.81 17.90 -1.72
C LYS A 267 13.46 17.61 -2.36
N TYR A 268 13.41 16.55 -3.12
CA TYR A 268 12.25 16.17 -3.91
C TYR A 268 11.73 14.81 -3.48
N GLU A 269 10.43 14.69 -3.34
CA GLU A 269 9.77 13.40 -3.20
C GLU A 269 9.74 12.69 -4.55
N ILE A 270 10.07 11.40 -4.54
CA ILE A 270 10.02 10.52 -5.71
C ILE A 270 9.38 9.20 -5.32
N THR A 271 8.84 8.48 -6.27
CA THR A 271 8.40 7.10 -6.04
C THR A 271 9.64 6.19 -5.93
N ILE A 272 10.06 5.88 -4.70
CA ILE A 272 11.23 5.03 -4.41
C ILE A 272 11.02 3.64 -5.02
N TYR A 273 9.86 3.04 -4.74
CA TYR A 273 9.44 1.78 -5.35
C TYR A 273 7.92 1.72 -5.52
N THR A 274 7.49 0.90 -6.45
CA THR A 274 6.11 0.43 -6.58
C THR A 274 6.09 -1.07 -6.35
N SER A 275 5.21 -1.56 -5.48
CA SER A 275 5.01 -2.98 -5.21
C SER A 275 3.71 -3.51 -5.78
N CYS A 276 3.68 -4.82 -6.04
CA CYS A 276 2.50 -5.60 -6.42
C CYS A 276 2.63 -7.02 -5.87
N CYS A 277 1.81 -7.41 -4.92
CA CYS A 277 1.70 -8.78 -4.46
C CYS A 277 0.69 -9.55 -5.32
N ASN A 278 1.06 -10.69 -5.92
CA ASN A 278 0.07 -11.69 -6.30
C ASN A 278 -0.22 -12.54 -5.05
N VAL A 279 -1.34 -12.27 -4.43
CA VAL A 279 -1.69 -12.77 -3.11
C VAL A 279 -2.03 -14.27 -3.14
N ASP A 280 -2.65 -14.73 -4.23
CA ASP A 280 -3.01 -16.14 -4.39
C ASP A 280 -1.79 -17.05 -4.65
N LYS A 281 -0.65 -16.44 -5.09
CA LYS A 281 0.58 -17.17 -5.43
C LYS A 281 1.77 -16.91 -4.50
N GLY A 282 1.64 -15.96 -3.58
CA GLY A 282 2.75 -15.62 -2.68
C GLY A 282 3.94 -14.97 -3.38
N ILE A 283 3.72 -14.19 -4.45
CA ILE A 283 4.78 -13.55 -5.23
C ILE A 283 4.72 -12.04 -5.01
N TYR A 284 5.85 -11.45 -4.65
CA TYR A 284 6.05 -10.02 -4.48
C TYR A 284 6.78 -9.45 -5.68
N TYR A 285 6.11 -8.64 -6.50
CA TYR A 285 6.65 -7.92 -7.65
C TYR A 285 6.98 -6.49 -7.26
N TYR A 286 8.00 -5.90 -7.87
CA TYR A 286 8.35 -4.49 -7.64
C TYR A 286 9.09 -3.87 -8.83
N THR A 287 9.00 -2.54 -8.90
CA THR A 287 9.85 -1.65 -9.69
C THR A 287 10.48 -0.62 -8.76
N THR A 288 11.58 0.01 -9.18
CA THR A 288 12.19 1.13 -8.45
C THR A 288 12.30 2.35 -9.35
N TYR A 289 12.62 3.51 -8.80
CA TYR A 289 12.66 4.76 -9.57
C TYR A 289 13.53 4.68 -10.84
N ASN A 290 14.67 4.00 -10.78
CA ASN A 290 15.59 3.86 -11.92
C ASN A 290 15.56 2.45 -12.56
N CYS A 291 14.70 1.56 -12.10
CA CYS A 291 14.50 0.23 -12.68
C CYS A 291 13.02 0.01 -12.98
N HIS A 292 12.63 0.21 -14.24
CA HIS A 292 11.25 0.07 -14.70
C HIS A 292 10.88 -1.38 -14.99
N ARG A 293 11.88 -2.27 -15.10
CA ARG A 293 11.66 -3.69 -15.22
C ARG A 293 10.99 -4.22 -13.96
N ILE A 294 9.92 -4.99 -14.14
CA ILE A 294 9.24 -5.67 -13.04
C ILE A 294 10.16 -6.81 -12.56
N ASN A 295 10.55 -6.74 -11.30
CA ASN A 295 11.32 -7.75 -10.60
C ASN A 295 10.41 -8.51 -9.63
N ALA A 296 10.76 -9.74 -9.23
CA ALA A 296 9.90 -10.56 -8.39
C ALA A 296 10.69 -11.40 -7.39
N VAL A 297 10.09 -11.63 -6.23
CA VAL A 297 10.51 -12.62 -5.23
C VAL A 297 9.32 -13.51 -4.92
N ASP A 298 9.49 -14.82 -5.08
CA ASP A 298 8.49 -15.84 -4.79
C ASP A 298 8.80 -16.44 -3.42
N MET A 299 7.87 -16.28 -2.46
CA MET A 299 8.08 -16.77 -1.10
C MET A 299 8.19 -18.30 -1.01
N HIS A 300 7.63 -19.02 -1.98
CA HIS A 300 7.68 -20.51 -2.00
C HIS A 300 9.00 -21.08 -2.54
N LYS A 301 9.93 -20.22 -2.98
CA LYS A 301 11.26 -20.64 -3.43
C LYS A 301 12.31 -20.70 -2.32
N VAL A 302 11.91 -20.45 -1.08
CA VAL A 302 12.75 -20.60 0.10
C VAL A 302 12.12 -21.61 1.08
N ASN A 303 12.90 -22.04 2.07
CA ASN A 303 12.37 -22.86 3.14
C ASN A 303 11.53 -21.99 4.09
N LEU A 304 10.20 -22.07 3.98
CA LEU A 304 9.28 -21.32 4.84
C LEU A 304 9.25 -21.82 6.30
N ASP A 305 9.85 -22.97 6.61
CA ASP A 305 10.01 -23.48 7.97
C ASP A 305 11.40 -23.16 8.58
N ASP A 306 12.17 -22.27 7.94
CA ASP A 306 13.41 -21.74 8.50
C ASP A 306 13.13 -20.82 9.70
N SER A 307 14.20 -20.51 10.44
CA SER A 307 14.15 -19.57 11.58
C SER A 307 14.89 -18.25 11.31
N LYS A 308 15.41 -18.05 10.10
CA LYS A 308 16.15 -16.85 9.71
C LYS A 308 15.45 -16.13 8.59
N LEU A 309 15.54 -14.81 8.59
CA LEU A 309 15.04 -13.97 7.50
C LEU A 309 15.77 -14.27 6.19
N PHE A 310 15.01 -14.23 5.09
CA PHE A 310 15.58 -14.14 3.75
C PHE A 310 15.36 -12.69 3.26
N ALA A 311 16.45 -11.99 2.99
CA ALA A 311 16.40 -10.59 2.58
C ALA A 311 17.10 -10.41 1.24
N TYR A 312 16.45 -9.73 0.32
CA TYR A 312 16.93 -9.45 -1.04
C TYR A 312 17.04 -7.94 -1.22
N ASP A 313 18.20 -7.49 -1.67
CA ASP A 313 18.40 -6.08 -2.02
C ASP A 313 17.53 -5.74 -3.24
N VAL A 314 16.94 -4.54 -3.22
CA VAL A 314 16.19 -4.06 -4.38
C VAL A 314 17.11 -3.79 -5.56
N ILE A 315 16.64 -4.07 -6.77
CA ILE A 315 17.35 -3.72 -7.99
C ILE A 315 17.06 -2.25 -8.28
N GLU A 316 18.05 -1.40 -8.01
CA GLU A 316 17.89 0.06 -8.11
C GLU A 316 18.08 0.59 -9.53
N ASN A 317 18.85 -0.11 -10.36
CA ASN A 317 19.17 0.35 -11.70
C ASN A 317 19.06 -0.78 -12.72
N GLU A 318 18.63 -0.45 -13.90
CA GLU A 318 18.65 -1.35 -15.05
C GLU A 318 19.45 -0.74 -16.22
N PRO A 319 20.23 -1.56 -16.93
CA PRO A 319 20.90 -1.09 -18.14
C PRO A 319 19.88 -0.85 -19.25
N ILE A 320 20.15 0.15 -20.08
CA ILE A 320 19.41 0.34 -21.33
C ILE A 320 19.73 -0.83 -22.26
N PHE A 321 18.70 -1.50 -22.74
CA PHE A 321 18.83 -2.59 -23.71
C PHE A 321 18.79 -2.03 -25.12
N PHE A 322 19.92 -2.15 -25.84
CA PHE A 322 20.03 -1.81 -27.25
C PHE A 322 19.61 -3.01 -28.09
N GLN A 323 18.68 -2.81 -29.02
CA GLN A 323 18.18 -3.87 -29.92
C GLN A 323 19.03 -4.08 -31.18
N ASN A 324 20.04 -3.24 -31.41
CA ASN A 324 20.96 -3.26 -32.52
C ASN A 324 22.40 -3.41 -32.07
#